data_46695c0f096f70d4a8b645345864b1a2
#
_entry.id   46695c0f096f70d4a8b645345864b1a2
#
_cell.length_a   1.000
_cell.length_b   1.000
_cell.length_c   1.000
_cell.angle_alpha   90.00
_cell.angle_beta   90.00
_cell.angle_gamma   90.00
#
_symmetry.space_group_name_H-M   'P 1'
#
loop_
_entity.id
_entity.type
_entity.pdbx_description
1 polymer ?
#
loop_
_entity_poly.entity_id
_entity_poly.type
_entity_poly.pdbx_seq_one_letter_code
_entity_poly.pdbx_strand_id
1 'polypeptide(L)'
;MKRIRGLVYTYIFTFVAVLFLSAAQTLRAEIITVHGEMESAVTAYLTRRFSSYSNTKNLTYRMFLPASQSEGLHTQTIDRVRKNFTPYPTDIKEFTDEYGNSGIQMAWNKEIHVIQTDLQFSARIYANFYRVDSNSTFPLAVDERLKPFLLSTDLSPANDFMINYIGRSISYGLKREVDVVKNILDWLDENIELSNDAFVKKNHGALSVLRMRRGDERGLCNLAASIFKGLGIPVRVVYGISFQQEIPISTEGDTYFYEYPNDEKFWLEVFFPDLGWIPYDPIGAHFGTVSHVVKFSVGPDSDYASDHWEIEVGDVIEFKEFIFDIRSDSTNLEVQGFDTRNANRIIMSPFIEGFTVYTKEPELDVGESEEIDAVVESAEDDGMIVQNSDISRRLDVVATQKRVYAQRFTVDEPFTLTQIQIPLIKFADEGRIWLEVYTDEDGKPGSVLFKTYSIHSPRVRFMMTDNPWLSFPVGRKTDSLLGEGSYWITLRSSGSTIFNWYASCGNVIGPANDTRFRDVGLKNTSWNNIMNFDLTFQVFGSRENN
;
A
#
# COMPACT_ATOMS: atom_id res chain seq x y z
N MET A 1 2.80 -26.95 -61.38
CA MET A 1 2.62 -27.32 -59.96
C MET A 1 3.56 -26.63 -58.94
N LYS A 2 4.82 -26.34 -59.24
CA LYS A 2 5.75 -25.67 -58.28
C LYS A 2 5.40 -24.19 -57.97
N ARG A 3 4.79 -23.42 -58.87
CA ARG A 3 4.43 -22.02 -58.66
C ARG A 3 3.21 -21.81 -57.74
N ILE A 4 2.26 -22.75 -57.67
CA ILE A 4 1.07 -22.66 -56.85
C ILE A 4 1.39 -22.97 -55.39
N ARG A 5 2.36 -23.87 -55.09
CA ARG A 5 2.77 -24.15 -53.72
C ARG A 5 3.47 -22.96 -53.05
N GLY A 6 4.27 -22.18 -53.80
CA GLY A 6 4.90 -20.97 -53.24
C GLY A 6 3.91 -19.89 -52.82
N LEU A 7 2.84 -19.66 -53.61
CA LEU A 7 1.82 -18.67 -53.25
C LEU A 7 1.00 -19.05 -52.02
N VAL A 8 0.66 -20.33 -51.89
CA VAL A 8 -0.09 -20.81 -50.68
C VAL A 8 0.72 -20.67 -49.40
N TYR A 9 2.01 -20.98 -49.42
CA TYR A 9 2.88 -20.79 -48.26
C TYR A 9 3.06 -19.31 -47.92
N THR A 10 3.15 -18.42 -48.90
CA THR A 10 3.26 -16.98 -48.63
C THR A 10 1.97 -16.42 -48.00
N TYR A 11 0.79 -16.85 -48.48
CA TYR A 11 -0.49 -16.44 -47.90
C TYR A 11 -0.73 -17.02 -46.52
N ILE A 12 -0.33 -18.25 -46.25
CA ILE A 12 -0.41 -18.86 -44.90
C ILE A 12 0.54 -18.13 -43.94
N PHE A 13 1.77 -17.83 -44.36
CA PHE A 13 2.73 -17.11 -43.56
C PHE A 13 2.29 -15.66 -43.24
N THR A 14 1.71 -14.96 -44.23
CA THR A 14 1.16 -13.61 -44.03
C THR A 14 -0.10 -13.64 -43.15
N PHE A 15 -0.95 -14.65 -43.27
CA PHE A 15 -2.15 -14.79 -42.42
C PHE A 15 -1.79 -15.18 -40.99
N VAL A 16 -0.82 -16.03 -40.81
CA VAL A 16 -0.28 -16.37 -39.46
C VAL A 16 0.46 -15.17 -38.84
N ALA A 17 1.24 -14.41 -39.61
CA ALA A 17 1.88 -13.19 -39.13
C ALA A 17 0.88 -12.09 -38.77
N VAL A 18 -0.22 -11.94 -39.52
CA VAL A 18 -1.32 -11.01 -39.20
C VAL A 18 -2.11 -11.49 -37.99
N LEU A 19 -2.29 -12.80 -37.79
CA LEU A 19 -2.90 -13.36 -36.57
C LEU A 19 -1.99 -13.19 -35.36
N PHE A 20 -0.68 -13.35 -35.49
CA PHE A 20 0.26 -13.07 -34.42
C PHE A 20 0.39 -11.58 -34.10
N LEU A 21 0.27 -10.68 -35.11
CA LEU A 21 0.22 -9.23 -34.89
C LEU A 21 -1.09 -8.77 -34.26
N SER A 22 -2.19 -9.48 -34.47
CA SER A 22 -3.48 -9.17 -33.81
C SER A 22 -3.63 -9.83 -32.44
N ALA A 23 -2.88 -10.90 -32.14
CA ALA A 23 -2.85 -11.52 -30.82
C ALA A 23 -1.89 -10.84 -29.82
N ALA A 24 -1.01 -9.97 -30.31
CA ALA A 24 -0.17 -9.10 -29.49
C ALA A 24 -0.86 -7.76 -29.18
N GLN A 25 -2.17 -7.73 -29.03
CA GLN A 25 -2.82 -6.72 -28.19
C GLN A 25 -2.50 -7.11 -26.74
N THR A 26 -1.28 -6.76 -26.31
CA THR A 26 -1.02 -6.62 -24.88
C THR A 26 -2.17 -5.84 -24.28
N LEU A 27 -2.82 -6.39 -23.28
CA LEU A 27 -3.75 -5.66 -22.42
C LEU A 27 -2.95 -4.46 -21.89
N ARG A 28 -3.06 -3.34 -22.58
CA ARG A 28 -2.47 -2.08 -22.18
C ARG A 28 -3.42 -1.51 -21.15
N ALA A 29 -2.97 -1.40 -19.96
CA ALA A 29 -3.70 -0.72 -18.93
C ALA A 29 -3.65 0.79 -19.20
N GLU A 30 -4.77 1.43 -19.13
CA GLU A 30 -4.93 2.85 -19.40
C GLU A 30 -4.75 3.64 -18.10
N ILE A 31 -3.79 4.57 -18.10
CA ILE A 31 -3.73 5.61 -17.08
C ILE A 31 -4.43 6.84 -17.63
N ILE A 32 -5.42 7.30 -16.89
CA ILE A 32 -6.16 8.51 -17.21
C ILE A 32 -5.59 9.65 -16.37
N THR A 33 -5.03 10.67 -17.00
CA THR A 33 -4.62 11.90 -16.32
C THR A 33 -5.70 12.96 -16.50
N VAL A 34 -6.10 13.57 -15.39
CA VAL A 34 -7.16 14.57 -15.33
C VAL A 34 -6.57 15.92 -14.95
N HIS A 35 -6.92 16.95 -15.73
CA HIS A 35 -6.57 18.35 -15.49
C HIS A 35 -7.85 19.18 -15.42
N GLY A 36 -7.81 20.35 -14.74
CA GLY A 36 -8.94 21.26 -14.72
C GLY A 36 -9.21 21.84 -13.36
N GLU A 37 -10.48 22.09 -13.07
CA GLU A 37 -10.89 22.66 -11.80
C GLU A 37 -12.19 22.04 -11.31
N MET A 38 -12.36 22.10 -9.99
CA MET A 38 -13.59 21.66 -9.31
C MET A 38 -13.95 22.66 -8.24
N GLU A 39 -15.24 22.94 -8.08
CA GLU A 39 -15.76 23.79 -7.00
C GLU A 39 -16.96 23.12 -6.36
N SER A 40 -16.99 23.09 -5.02
CA SER A 40 -18.12 22.59 -4.24
C SER A 40 -18.52 23.58 -3.16
N ALA A 41 -19.83 23.70 -2.92
CA ALA A 41 -20.38 24.43 -1.78
C ALA A 41 -21.23 23.48 -0.94
N VAL A 42 -20.88 23.33 0.33
CA VAL A 42 -21.49 22.38 1.25
C VAL A 42 -21.85 23.01 2.58
N THR A 43 -22.91 22.51 3.21
CA THR A 43 -23.15 22.71 4.65
C THR A 43 -22.91 21.40 5.37
N ALA A 44 -21.97 21.39 6.30
CA ALA A 44 -21.59 20.22 7.07
C ALA A 44 -22.20 20.26 8.47
N TYR A 45 -22.64 19.09 8.95
CA TYR A 45 -23.13 18.83 10.30
C TYR A 45 -22.33 17.63 10.84
N LEU A 46 -21.49 17.90 11.82
CA LEU A 46 -20.60 16.91 12.41
C LEU A 46 -21.01 16.68 13.85
N THR A 47 -21.33 15.44 14.20
CA THR A 47 -21.66 15.03 15.56
C THR A 47 -20.61 14.07 16.07
N ARG A 48 -20.06 14.34 17.25
CA ARG A 48 -19.24 13.39 18.01
C ARG A 48 -19.90 13.11 19.34
N ARG A 49 -20.05 11.83 19.64
CA ARG A 49 -20.65 11.35 20.88
C ARG A 49 -19.68 10.44 21.61
N PHE A 50 -19.40 10.78 22.86
CA PHE A 50 -18.65 9.97 23.79
C PHE A 50 -19.61 9.32 24.77
N SER A 51 -19.68 8.00 24.80
CA SER A 51 -20.54 7.22 25.68
C SER A 51 -19.70 6.36 26.61
N SER A 52 -20.07 6.33 27.90
CA SER A 52 -19.40 5.54 28.90
C SER A 52 -20.32 4.49 29.51
N TYR A 53 -19.78 3.31 29.74
CA TYR A 53 -20.44 2.21 30.45
C TYR A 53 -19.90 2.01 31.88
N SER A 54 -18.94 2.78 32.29
CA SER A 54 -18.29 2.73 33.61
C SER A 54 -18.27 4.12 34.27
N ASN A 55 -17.79 4.22 35.50
CA ASN A 55 -17.60 5.48 36.20
C ASN A 55 -16.48 6.31 35.56
N THR A 56 -16.73 6.83 34.38
CA THR A 56 -15.77 7.65 33.62
C THR A 56 -15.84 9.09 34.11
N LYS A 57 -14.67 9.68 34.36
CA LYS A 57 -14.55 11.06 34.85
C LYS A 57 -13.44 11.80 34.12
N ASN A 58 -13.57 13.11 34.09
CA ASN A 58 -12.56 14.05 33.65
C ASN A 58 -12.13 13.78 32.19
N LEU A 59 -13.10 13.96 31.27
CA LEU A 59 -12.81 13.93 29.83
C LEU A 59 -12.33 15.31 29.37
N THR A 60 -11.21 15.33 28.68
CA THR A 60 -10.73 16.49 27.93
C THR A 60 -10.78 16.16 26.44
N TYR A 61 -11.36 17.06 25.64
CA TYR A 61 -11.42 16.91 24.19
C TYR A 61 -10.88 18.16 23.50
N ARG A 62 -9.88 17.98 22.65
CA ARG A 62 -9.28 18.99 21.81
C ARG A 62 -9.77 18.78 20.38
N MET A 63 -10.54 19.73 19.87
CA MET A 63 -11.17 19.70 18.56
C MET A 63 -10.62 20.83 17.70
N PHE A 64 -10.12 20.51 16.51
CA PHE A 64 -9.78 21.51 15.52
C PHE A 64 -11.01 22.07 14.83
N LEU A 65 -10.92 23.32 14.39
CA LEU A 65 -11.98 24.02 13.68
C LEU A 65 -11.55 24.31 12.25
N PRO A 66 -12.44 24.11 11.26
CA PRO A 66 -12.11 24.50 9.90
C PRO A 66 -11.96 26.02 9.80
N ALA A 67 -10.96 26.47 9.08
CA ALA A 67 -10.69 27.89 8.84
C ALA A 67 -10.61 28.18 7.34
N SER A 68 -10.94 29.41 6.96
CA SER A 68 -10.72 29.87 5.59
C SER A 68 -9.23 29.93 5.29
N GLN A 69 -8.84 29.41 4.15
CA GLN A 69 -7.45 29.40 3.69
C GLN A 69 -7.37 29.46 2.17
N SER A 70 -6.28 30.06 1.68
CA SER A 70 -5.97 30.11 0.25
C SER A 70 -4.49 29.81 0.12
N GLU A 71 -4.18 28.54 -0.02
CA GLU A 71 -2.80 28.04 -0.17
C GLU A 71 -2.71 27.10 -1.37
N GLY A 72 -1.77 27.36 -2.25
CA GLY A 72 -1.49 26.49 -3.40
C GLY A 72 -2.72 26.29 -4.31
N LEU A 73 -2.97 25.03 -4.63
CA LEU A 73 -4.00 24.63 -5.61
C LEU A 73 -5.35 24.23 -4.97
N HIS A 74 -5.45 24.31 -3.66
CA HIS A 74 -6.65 23.99 -2.91
C HIS A 74 -7.00 25.18 -1.99
N THR A 75 -8.17 25.74 -2.17
CA THR A 75 -8.65 26.87 -1.36
C THR A 75 -10.00 26.54 -0.74
N GLN A 76 -10.23 27.05 0.47
CA GLN A 76 -11.54 26.95 1.12
C GLN A 76 -11.93 28.23 1.81
N THR A 77 -13.22 28.56 1.74
CA THR A 77 -13.85 29.63 2.48
C THR A 77 -14.85 29.02 3.45
N ILE A 78 -14.69 29.30 4.74
CA ILE A 78 -15.54 28.76 5.81
C ILE A 78 -16.41 29.88 6.36
N ASP A 79 -17.71 29.63 6.45
CA ASP A 79 -18.69 30.54 6.98
C ASP A 79 -19.62 29.84 8.00
N ARG A 80 -20.27 30.64 8.85
CA ARG A 80 -21.38 30.25 9.74
C ARG A 80 -21.03 29.09 10.68
N VAL A 81 -19.83 29.10 11.25
CA VAL A 81 -19.43 28.08 12.23
C VAL A 81 -20.28 28.19 13.49
N ARG A 82 -21.01 27.14 13.82
CA ARG A 82 -21.85 26.99 15.02
C ARG A 82 -21.39 25.76 15.78
N LYS A 83 -21.33 25.91 17.11
CA LYS A 83 -20.87 24.86 18.03
C LYS A 83 -21.94 24.65 19.10
N ASN A 84 -22.26 23.38 19.37
CA ASN A 84 -23.17 23.01 20.45
C ASN A 84 -22.59 21.85 21.25
N PHE A 85 -22.76 21.88 22.57
CA PHE A 85 -22.21 20.90 23.48
C PHE A 85 -23.27 20.43 24.47
N THR A 86 -23.43 19.13 24.63
CA THR A 86 -24.41 18.52 25.54
C THR A 86 -23.76 17.35 26.30
N PRO A 87 -23.61 17.45 27.64
CA PRO A 87 -23.80 18.65 28.46
C PRO A 87 -22.75 19.72 28.14
N TYR A 88 -22.99 20.95 28.57
CA TYR A 88 -22.04 22.03 28.37
C TYR A 88 -20.74 21.76 29.15
N PRO A 89 -19.54 21.95 28.57
CA PRO A 89 -18.27 21.72 29.23
C PRO A 89 -18.09 22.55 30.49
N THR A 90 -17.34 22.03 31.44
CA THR A 90 -16.95 22.75 32.67
C THR A 90 -15.95 23.86 32.37
N ASP A 91 -15.05 23.62 31.39
CA ASP A 91 -14.07 24.61 30.90
C ASP A 91 -13.99 24.54 29.37
N ILE A 92 -13.81 25.70 28.75
CA ILE A 92 -13.64 25.86 27.30
C ILE A 92 -12.54 26.88 27.06
N LYS A 93 -11.57 26.48 26.22
CA LYS A 93 -10.47 27.35 25.79
C LYS A 93 -10.30 27.28 24.28
N GLU A 94 -10.30 28.41 23.62
CA GLU A 94 -9.84 28.50 22.23
C GLU A 94 -8.31 28.50 22.20
N PHE A 95 -7.74 27.87 21.19
CA PHE A 95 -6.30 27.81 21.00
C PHE A 95 -5.92 28.01 19.53
N THR A 96 -4.70 28.45 19.33
CA THR A 96 -3.99 28.32 18.05
C THR A 96 -2.67 27.61 18.35
N ASP A 97 -2.37 26.54 17.61
CA ASP A 97 -1.15 25.78 17.82
C ASP A 97 0.05 26.34 17.04
N GLU A 98 1.20 25.71 17.18
CA GLU A 98 2.44 26.11 16.53
C GLU A 98 2.44 25.94 15.00
N TYR A 99 1.49 25.17 14.45
CA TYR A 99 1.28 24.97 13.03
C TYR A 99 0.25 25.93 12.42
N GLY A 100 -0.33 26.80 13.26
CA GLY A 100 -1.36 27.76 12.87
C GLY A 100 -2.78 27.22 12.85
N ASN A 101 -3.01 26.01 13.34
CA ASN A 101 -4.35 25.44 13.44
C ASN A 101 -5.14 26.10 14.56
N SER A 102 -6.40 26.43 14.29
CA SER A 102 -7.32 26.94 15.29
C SER A 102 -8.20 25.82 15.84
N GLY A 103 -8.51 25.86 17.13
CA GLY A 103 -9.33 24.85 17.75
C GLY A 103 -9.90 25.24 19.10
N ILE A 104 -10.58 24.29 19.72
CA ILE A 104 -11.20 24.42 21.04
C ILE A 104 -10.79 23.22 21.87
N GLN A 105 -10.35 23.52 23.09
CA GLN A 105 -10.17 22.50 24.13
C GLN A 105 -11.31 22.60 25.12
N MET A 106 -11.99 21.50 25.37
CA MET A 106 -13.14 21.37 26.27
C MET A 106 -12.84 20.38 27.36
N ALA A 107 -13.29 20.63 28.58
CA ALA A 107 -13.15 19.73 29.71
C ALA A 107 -14.47 19.51 30.43
N TRP A 108 -14.73 18.25 30.82
CA TRP A 108 -15.87 17.84 31.67
C TRP A 108 -15.33 17.15 32.91
N ASN A 109 -15.33 17.90 34.04
CA ASN A 109 -14.72 17.43 35.30
C ASN A 109 -15.74 16.71 36.21
N LYS A 110 -16.67 15.97 35.61
CA LYS A 110 -17.76 15.26 36.31
C LYS A 110 -17.85 13.85 35.77
N GLU A 111 -18.65 13.05 36.46
CA GLU A 111 -19.02 11.73 35.94
C GLU A 111 -19.73 11.86 34.58
N ILE A 112 -19.29 11.05 33.63
CA ILE A 112 -19.71 11.14 32.23
C ILE A 112 -20.51 9.90 31.90
N HIS A 113 -21.73 10.10 31.39
CA HIS A 113 -22.53 9.04 30.79
C HIS A 113 -22.58 9.20 29.27
N VAL A 114 -22.89 10.40 28.80
CA VAL A 114 -22.90 10.75 27.37
C VAL A 114 -22.47 12.21 27.25
N ILE A 115 -21.55 12.48 26.35
CA ILE A 115 -21.19 13.81 25.88
C ILE A 115 -21.42 13.85 24.38
N GLN A 116 -22.04 14.91 23.89
CA GLN A 116 -22.20 15.16 22.47
C GLN A 116 -21.68 16.56 22.14
N THR A 117 -20.89 16.61 21.06
CA THR A 117 -20.42 17.86 20.46
C THR A 117 -20.91 17.94 19.03
N ASP A 118 -21.60 19.04 18.69
CA ASP A 118 -22.09 19.27 17.34
C ASP A 118 -21.37 20.49 16.76
N LEU A 119 -20.87 20.35 15.56
CA LEU A 119 -20.23 21.38 14.76
C LEU A 119 -20.99 21.53 13.45
N GLN A 120 -21.48 22.74 13.16
CA GLN A 120 -22.11 23.08 11.89
C GLN A 120 -21.34 24.23 11.24
N PHE A 121 -21.08 24.12 9.94
CA PHE A 121 -20.50 25.20 9.15
C PHE A 121 -20.92 25.12 7.69
N SER A 122 -20.69 26.20 6.94
CA SER A 122 -20.78 26.20 5.48
C SER A 122 -19.38 26.37 4.91
N ALA A 123 -19.06 25.60 3.88
CA ALA A 123 -17.79 25.66 3.19
C ALA A 123 -17.99 25.82 1.69
N ARG A 124 -17.13 26.62 1.06
CA ARG A 124 -16.91 26.62 -0.37
C ARG A 124 -15.47 26.22 -0.63
N ILE A 125 -15.27 25.19 -1.44
CA ILE A 125 -13.99 24.58 -1.70
C ILE A 125 -13.72 24.67 -3.20
N TYR A 126 -12.50 25.07 -3.55
CA TYR A 126 -12.02 25.13 -4.92
C TYR A 126 -10.73 24.33 -5.00
N ALA A 127 -10.67 23.37 -5.93
CA ALA A 127 -9.51 22.56 -6.24
C ALA A 127 -9.09 22.82 -7.71
N ASN A 128 -7.82 23.15 -7.89
CA ASN A 128 -7.25 23.51 -9.17
C ASN A 128 -6.23 22.46 -9.62
N PHE A 129 -6.52 21.84 -10.76
CA PHE A 129 -5.66 20.87 -11.44
C PHE A 129 -5.20 21.40 -12.82
N TYR A 130 -5.30 22.69 -13.06
CA TYR A 130 -4.75 23.27 -14.28
C TYR A 130 -3.25 23.05 -14.36
N ARG A 131 -2.79 22.81 -15.57
CA ARG A 131 -1.37 22.51 -15.86
C ARG A 131 -0.46 23.58 -15.29
N VAL A 132 0.40 23.16 -14.37
CA VAL A 132 1.49 23.96 -13.79
C VAL A 132 2.82 23.25 -14.03
N ASP A 133 3.91 24.00 -14.06
CA ASP A 133 5.26 23.45 -14.11
C ASP A 133 6.01 23.88 -12.84
N SER A 134 6.83 22.99 -12.31
CA SER A 134 7.73 23.28 -11.19
C SER A 134 9.17 23.23 -11.67
N ASN A 135 9.90 24.29 -11.37
CA ASN A 135 11.35 24.39 -11.59
C ASN A 135 12.16 24.04 -10.34
N SER A 136 11.48 23.55 -9.29
CA SER A 136 12.12 23.17 -8.05
C SER A 136 13.12 22.05 -8.24
N THR A 137 14.36 22.30 -7.82
CA THR A 137 15.45 21.32 -7.95
C THR A 137 15.56 20.44 -6.72
N PHE A 138 16.03 19.22 -6.91
CA PHE A 138 16.31 18.27 -5.82
C PHE A 138 17.83 17.96 -5.77
N PRO A 139 18.46 17.94 -4.57
CA PRO A 139 17.90 18.21 -3.23
C PRO A 139 17.57 19.67 -2.98
N LEU A 140 16.63 19.91 -2.05
CA LEU A 140 16.15 21.24 -1.70
C LEU A 140 17.09 22.01 -0.76
N ALA A 141 17.12 23.35 -0.92
CA ALA A 141 17.60 24.26 0.12
C ALA A 141 16.41 24.73 0.97
N VAL A 142 16.31 24.24 2.19
CA VAL A 142 15.12 24.45 3.04
C VAL A 142 15.29 25.72 3.90
N ASP A 143 14.28 26.61 3.88
CA ASP A 143 14.16 27.78 4.76
C ASP A 143 13.94 27.36 6.21
N GLU A 144 14.45 28.14 7.17
CA GLU A 144 14.27 27.89 8.63
C GLU A 144 12.80 27.75 9.03
N ARG A 145 11.89 28.48 8.40
CA ARG A 145 10.44 28.44 8.66
C ARG A 145 9.78 27.10 8.32
N LEU A 146 10.43 26.31 7.47
CA LEU A 146 9.95 25.00 7.04
C LEU A 146 10.52 23.85 7.86
N LYS A 147 11.49 24.10 8.73
CA LYS A 147 12.11 23.06 9.58
C LYS A 147 11.13 22.31 10.48
N PRO A 148 10.06 22.92 11.05
CA PRO A 148 9.05 22.18 11.79
C PRO A 148 8.40 21.04 10.99
N PHE A 149 8.32 21.18 9.67
CA PHE A 149 7.76 20.20 8.75
C PHE A 149 8.78 19.14 8.26
N LEU A 150 10.00 19.17 8.78
CA LEU A 150 11.02 18.12 8.64
C LEU A 150 11.20 17.33 9.95
N LEU A 151 10.42 17.62 10.98
CA LEU A 151 10.58 17.03 12.30
C LEU A 151 10.27 15.52 12.26
N SER A 152 11.20 14.73 12.78
CA SER A 152 10.98 13.31 13.02
C SER A 152 10.07 13.14 14.23
N THR A 153 9.01 12.34 14.10
CA THR A 153 8.10 11.98 15.18
C THR A 153 8.03 10.47 15.33
N ASP A 154 7.36 9.99 16.38
CA ASP A 154 7.20 8.55 16.60
C ASP A 154 6.39 7.88 15.48
N LEU A 155 5.37 8.56 14.95
CA LEU A 155 4.55 8.03 13.85
C LEU A 155 5.19 8.25 12.47
N SER A 156 6.05 9.25 12.34
CA SER A 156 6.68 9.64 11.08
C SER A 156 8.20 9.84 11.29
N PRO A 157 8.96 8.74 11.58
CA PRO A 157 10.38 8.77 11.89
C PRO A 157 11.24 9.02 10.64
N ALA A 158 11.66 10.26 10.44
CA ALA A 158 12.48 10.67 9.30
C ALA A 158 13.93 10.14 9.34
N ASN A 159 14.42 9.74 10.52
CA ASN A 159 15.81 9.32 10.73
C ASN A 159 15.99 7.79 10.72
N ASP A 160 14.92 7.04 10.46
CA ASP A 160 15.00 5.58 10.40
C ASP A 160 15.82 5.12 9.19
N PHE A 161 16.63 4.07 9.41
CA PHE A 161 17.53 3.55 8.38
C PHE A 161 16.77 3.03 7.15
N MET A 162 15.68 2.27 7.36
CA MET A 162 14.92 1.67 6.26
C MET A 162 14.17 2.74 5.45
N ILE A 163 13.57 3.70 6.16
CA ILE A 163 12.91 4.86 5.53
C ILE A 163 13.89 5.63 4.64
N ASN A 164 15.07 5.95 5.18
CA ASN A 164 16.11 6.66 4.44
C ASN A 164 16.67 5.86 3.25
N TYR A 165 16.81 4.54 3.42
CA TYR A 165 17.26 3.67 2.35
C TYR A 165 16.26 3.65 1.18
N ILE A 166 14.97 3.50 1.49
CA ILE A 166 13.88 3.52 0.49
C ILE A 166 13.84 4.86 -0.21
N GLY A 167 13.80 5.96 0.54
CA GLY A 167 13.75 7.31 -0.02
C GLY A 167 14.93 7.59 -0.98
N ARG A 168 16.15 7.28 -0.57
CA ARG A 168 17.35 7.44 -1.41
C ARG A 168 17.34 6.55 -2.65
N SER A 169 16.83 5.32 -2.53
CA SER A 169 16.74 4.42 -3.68
C SER A 169 15.75 4.92 -4.72
N ILE A 170 14.58 5.42 -4.27
CA ILE A 170 13.54 5.98 -5.14
C ILE A 170 14.00 7.28 -5.82
N SER A 171 14.72 8.13 -5.09
CA SER A 171 15.17 9.45 -5.58
C SER A 171 16.51 9.42 -6.31
N TYR A 172 17.15 8.26 -6.44
CA TYR A 172 18.48 8.16 -7.03
C TYR A 172 18.53 8.70 -8.46
N GLY A 173 19.43 9.64 -8.70
CA GLY A 173 19.65 10.25 -10.02
C GLY A 173 18.64 11.32 -10.42
N LEU A 174 17.55 11.51 -9.66
CA LEU A 174 16.55 12.54 -9.94
C LEU A 174 17.11 13.95 -9.61
N LYS A 175 16.65 14.94 -10.36
CA LYS A 175 17.11 16.33 -10.29
C LYS A 175 15.99 17.33 -9.99
N ARG A 176 14.74 16.93 -10.19
CA ARG A 176 13.56 17.76 -9.97
C ARG A 176 12.78 17.22 -8.79
N GLU A 177 12.29 18.11 -7.96
CA GLU A 177 11.47 17.73 -6.80
C GLU A 177 10.20 17.00 -7.20
N VAL A 178 9.51 17.47 -8.23
CA VAL A 178 8.27 16.86 -8.72
C VAL A 178 8.45 15.39 -9.13
N ASP A 179 9.61 15.05 -9.71
CA ASP A 179 9.90 13.67 -10.11
C ASP A 179 10.15 12.78 -8.88
N VAL A 180 10.79 13.34 -7.83
CA VAL A 180 10.99 12.64 -6.56
C VAL A 180 9.64 12.38 -5.88
N VAL A 181 8.78 13.40 -5.80
CA VAL A 181 7.46 13.29 -5.18
C VAL A 181 6.62 12.26 -5.91
N LYS A 182 6.59 12.33 -7.24
CA LYS A 182 5.89 11.35 -8.07
C LYS A 182 6.36 9.92 -7.79
N ASN A 183 7.66 9.68 -7.85
CA ASN A 183 8.20 8.34 -7.66
C ASN A 183 7.91 7.78 -6.26
N ILE A 184 7.87 8.63 -5.22
CA ILE A 184 7.49 8.22 -3.87
C ILE A 184 6.01 7.80 -3.82
N LEU A 185 5.11 8.58 -4.43
CA LEU A 185 3.69 8.25 -4.47
C LEU A 185 3.43 6.97 -5.28
N ASP A 186 4.08 6.83 -6.42
CA ASP A 186 4.00 5.62 -7.24
C ASP A 186 4.51 4.40 -6.46
N TRP A 187 5.64 4.55 -5.75
CA TRP A 187 6.17 3.49 -4.91
C TRP A 187 5.20 3.10 -3.79
N LEU A 188 4.54 4.07 -3.13
CA LEU A 188 3.54 3.79 -2.10
C LEU A 188 2.36 3.01 -2.68
N ASP A 189 1.77 3.49 -3.76
CA ASP A 189 0.65 2.84 -4.45
C ASP A 189 1.01 1.41 -4.90
N GLU A 190 2.24 1.24 -5.31
CA GLU A 190 2.76 -0.03 -5.76
C GLU A 190 3.11 -1.01 -4.65
N ASN A 191 3.46 -0.56 -3.47
CA ASN A 191 4.05 -1.40 -2.43
C ASN A 191 3.26 -1.45 -1.13
N ILE A 192 2.26 -0.59 -0.95
CA ILE A 192 1.47 -0.50 0.30
C ILE A 192 -0.02 -0.63 -0.06
N GLU A 193 -0.67 -1.60 0.52
CA GLU A 193 -2.12 -1.81 0.37
C GLU A 193 -2.90 -0.89 1.32
N LEU A 194 -3.95 -0.23 0.82
CA LEU A 194 -4.91 0.46 1.66
C LEU A 194 -5.80 -0.56 2.36
N SER A 195 -5.89 -0.50 3.69
CA SER A 195 -6.70 -1.40 4.49
C SER A 195 -7.33 -0.69 5.67
N ASN A 196 -8.61 -0.90 5.86
CA ASN A 196 -9.40 -0.31 6.94
C ASN A 196 -9.70 -1.26 8.09
N ASP A 197 -8.96 -2.39 8.18
CA ASP A 197 -9.18 -3.32 9.30
C ASP A 197 -8.75 -2.72 10.65
N ALA A 198 -9.36 -3.21 11.74
CA ALA A 198 -9.16 -2.65 13.08
C ALA A 198 -7.72 -2.74 13.59
N PHE A 199 -6.96 -3.74 13.14
CA PHE A 199 -5.55 -3.90 13.52
C PHE A 199 -4.67 -2.86 12.82
N VAL A 200 -4.90 -2.62 11.53
CA VAL A 200 -4.20 -1.59 10.74
C VAL A 200 -4.49 -0.20 11.31
N LYS A 201 -5.76 0.11 11.61
CA LYS A 201 -6.17 1.40 12.22
C LYS A 201 -5.49 1.70 13.56
N LYS A 202 -5.11 0.67 14.33
CA LYS A 202 -4.36 0.83 15.58
C LYS A 202 -2.85 0.98 15.37
N ASN A 203 -2.32 0.61 14.20
CA ASN A 203 -0.90 0.54 13.91
C ASN A 203 -0.50 1.43 12.73
N HIS A 204 -0.98 2.66 12.72
CA HIS A 204 -0.80 3.62 11.62
C HIS A 204 0.56 4.36 11.63
N GLY A 205 1.51 3.99 12.46
CA GLY A 205 2.88 4.52 12.39
C GLY A 205 3.65 4.03 11.16
N ALA A 206 4.47 4.87 10.56
CA ALA A 206 5.21 4.61 9.33
C ALA A 206 5.95 3.27 9.30
N LEU A 207 6.66 2.93 10.37
CA LEU A 207 7.41 1.66 10.45
C LEU A 207 6.48 0.44 10.54
N SER A 208 5.32 0.58 11.18
CA SER A 208 4.31 -0.48 11.22
C SER A 208 3.73 -0.71 9.83
N VAL A 209 3.34 0.36 9.14
CA VAL A 209 2.83 0.30 7.76
C VAL A 209 3.87 -0.29 6.81
N LEU A 210 5.11 0.17 6.88
CA LEU A 210 6.20 -0.36 6.06
C LEU A 210 6.42 -1.86 6.30
N ARG A 211 6.37 -2.30 7.56
CA ARG A 211 6.55 -3.70 7.93
C ARG A 211 5.38 -4.58 7.50
N MET A 212 4.15 -4.08 7.69
CA MET A 212 2.93 -4.80 7.31
C MET A 212 2.66 -4.75 5.80
N ARG A 213 3.23 -3.79 5.09
CA ARG A 213 2.87 -3.45 3.70
C ARG A 213 1.39 -3.09 3.52
N ARG A 214 0.76 -2.69 4.60
CA ARG A 214 -0.65 -2.30 4.67
C ARG A 214 -0.79 -1.12 5.59
N GLY A 215 -1.65 -0.17 5.23
CA GLY A 215 -1.95 1.00 6.04
C GLY A 215 -3.36 1.50 5.81
N ASP A 216 -3.92 2.17 6.79
CA ASP A 216 -5.06 3.05 6.59
C ASP A 216 -4.56 4.40 6.01
N GLU A 217 -5.45 5.33 5.74
CA GLU A 217 -5.08 6.66 5.22
C GLU A 217 -4.03 7.36 6.09
N ARG A 218 -4.18 7.28 7.42
CA ARG A 218 -3.22 7.87 8.37
C ARG A 218 -1.84 7.25 8.21
N GLY A 219 -1.82 5.93 8.12
CA GLY A 219 -0.59 5.17 8.00
C GLY A 219 0.14 5.44 6.69
N LEU A 220 -0.58 5.54 5.57
CA LEU A 220 -0.01 5.91 4.29
C LEU A 220 0.57 7.33 4.33
N CYS A 221 -0.16 8.29 4.92
CA CYS A 221 0.33 9.65 5.10
C CYS A 221 1.58 9.70 6.00
N ASN A 222 1.60 8.96 7.11
CA ASN A 222 2.75 8.91 8.01
C ASN A 222 3.98 8.31 7.34
N LEU A 223 3.81 7.25 6.55
CA LEU A 223 4.91 6.61 5.82
C LEU A 223 5.45 7.55 4.72
N ALA A 224 4.57 8.14 3.93
CA ALA A 224 4.95 9.13 2.92
C ALA A 224 5.70 10.32 3.54
N ALA A 225 5.14 10.89 4.62
CA ALA A 225 5.76 12.00 5.36
C ALA A 225 7.15 11.62 5.88
N SER A 226 7.33 10.39 6.40
CA SER A 226 8.64 9.91 6.84
C SER A 226 9.66 9.91 5.70
N ILE A 227 9.28 9.40 4.52
CA ILE A 227 10.16 9.32 3.35
C ILE A 227 10.53 10.73 2.86
N PHE A 228 9.55 11.63 2.70
CA PHE A 228 9.81 13.02 2.27
C PHE A 228 10.74 13.74 3.23
N LYS A 229 10.46 13.69 4.53
CA LYS A 229 11.30 14.32 5.56
C LYS A 229 12.73 13.76 5.57
N GLY A 230 12.87 12.43 5.42
CA GLY A 230 14.17 11.76 5.33
C GLY A 230 15.01 12.22 4.13
N LEU A 231 14.36 12.72 3.08
CA LEU A 231 14.98 13.32 1.90
C LEU A 231 15.17 14.84 2.01
N GLY A 232 14.73 15.46 3.12
CA GLY A 232 14.78 16.90 3.31
C GLY A 232 13.70 17.67 2.56
N ILE A 233 12.61 17.02 2.18
CA ILE A 233 11.44 17.65 1.53
C ILE A 233 10.42 17.99 2.61
N PRO A 234 10.08 19.28 2.84
CA PRO A 234 9.09 19.66 3.82
C PRO A 234 7.72 19.14 3.45
N VAL A 235 7.08 18.47 4.41
CA VAL A 235 5.77 17.85 4.24
C VAL A 235 4.95 17.96 5.52
N ARG A 236 3.65 18.19 5.38
CA ARG A 236 2.70 18.17 6.48
C ARG A 236 1.56 17.19 6.21
N VAL A 237 1.16 16.46 7.22
CA VAL A 237 -0.04 15.65 7.18
C VAL A 237 -1.22 16.58 7.46
N VAL A 238 -2.26 16.43 6.68
CA VAL A 238 -3.49 17.22 6.78
C VAL A 238 -4.60 16.32 7.29
N TYR A 239 -5.39 16.84 8.22
CA TYR A 239 -6.62 16.25 8.69
C TYR A 239 -7.82 17.08 8.25
N GLY A 240 -8.86 16.43 7.83
CA GLY A 240 -10.10 17.03 7.44
C GLY A 240 -11.24 16.02 7.36
N ILE A 241 -12.25 16.37 6.63
CA ILE A 241 -13.40 15.51 6.35
C ILE A 241 -13.65 15.48 4.84
N SER A 242 -14.08 14.32 4.35
CA SER A 242 -14.56 14.16 2.98
C SER A 242 -16.06 13.95 2.97
N PHE A 243 -16.71 14.32 1.88
CA PHE A 243 -18.13 14.10 1.68
C PHE A 243 -18.35 13.35 0.38
N GLN A 244 -19.20 12.35 0.46
CA GLN A 244 -19.49 11.44 -0.63
C GLN A 244 -20.12 12.17 -1.79
N GLN A 245 -19.45 12.10 -2.91
CA GLN A 245 -20.00 12.43 -4.21
C GLN A 245 -19.30 11.57 -5.26
N GLU A 246 -20.10 11.03 -6.15
CA GLU A 246 -19.57 10.42 -7.35
C GLU A 246 -19.12 11.53 -8.30
N ILE A 247 -17.82 11.55 -8.61
CA ILE A 247 -17.26 12.47 -9.59
C ILE A 247 -17.16 11.69 -10.90
N PRO A 248 -18.02 11.97 -11.89
CA PRO A 248 -17.92 11.31 -13.19
C PRO A 248 -16.74 11.89 -13.97
N ILE A 249 -15.84 11.02 -14.40
CA ILE A 249 -14.73 11.35 -15.31
C ILE A 249 -14.99 10.62 -16.61
N SER A 250 -15.44 11.36 -17.62
CA SER A 250 -15.80 10.79 -18.92
C SER A 250 -14.64 10.89 -19.90
N THR A 251 -14.35 9.77 -20.58
CA THR A 251 -13.44 9.66 -21.71
C THR A 251 -14.23 9.46 -23.01
N GLU A 252 -13.56 9.32 -24.15
CA GLU A 252 -14.22 9.08 -25.44
C GLU A 252 -15.01 7.76 -25.51
N GLY A 253 -14.81 6.83 -24.58
CA GLY A 253 -15.46 5.50 -24.59
C GLY A 253 -16.14 5.10 -23.30
N ASP A 254 -15.63 5.56 -22.15
CA ASP A 254 -16.04 5.10 -20.82
C ASP A 254 -16.24 6.26 -19.86
N THR A 255 -17.03 6.03 -18.80
CA THR A 255 -17.17 6.95 -17.67
C THR A 255 -16.69 6.25 -16.40
N TYR A 256 -15.73 6.84 -15.76
CA TYR A 256 -15.17 6.41 -14.46
C TYR A 256 -15.80 7.24 -13.36
N PHE A 257 -16.03 6.62 -12.21
CA PHE A 257 -16.57 7.31 -11.03
C PHE A 257 -15.49 7.32 -9.95
N TYR A 258 -15.24 8.49 -9.41
CA TYR A 258 -14.36 8.67 -8.26
C TYR A 258 -15.20 9.06 -7.05
N GLU A 259 -15.10 8.30 -5.96
CA GLU A 259 -15.92 8.46 -4.77
C GLU A 259 -15.07 8.80 -3.54
N TYR A 260 -15.56 9.73 -2.73
CA TYR A 260 -15.07 9.98 -1.38
C TYR A 260 -16.14 9.60 -0.36
N PRO A 261 -15.81 8.78 0.65
CA PRO A 261 -16.75 8.47 1.73
C PRO A 261 -17.02 9.71 2.60
N ASN A 262 -18.18 9.73 3.26
CA ASN A 262 -18.48 10.69 4.32
C ASN A 262 -17.73 10.29 5.59
N ASP A 263 -16.47 10.66 5.73
CA ASP A 263 -15.63 10.25 6.85
C ASP A 263 -14.49 11.27 7.08
N GLU A 264 -13.73 11.02 8.12
CA GLU A 264 -12.44 11.67 8.30
C GLU A 264 -11.52 11.35 7.14
N LYS A 265 -10.76 12.34 6.71
CA LYS A 265 -9.84 12.23 5.60
C LYS A 265 -8.46 12.73 6.01
N PHE A 266 -7.44 11.95 5.61
CA PHE A 266 -6.04 12.34 5.74
C PHE A 266 -5.40 12.42 4.37
N TRP A 267 -4.58 13.46 4.17
CA TRP A 267 -3.77 13.62 2.96
C TRP A 267 -2.48 14.36 3.31
N LEU A 268 -1.66 14.66 2.32
CA LEU A 268 -0.41 15.36 2.48
C LEU A 268 -0.45 16.72 1.80
N GLU A 269 0.35 17.63 2.28
CA GLU A 269 0.78 18.80 1.53
C GLU A 269 2.31 18.81 1.52
N VAL A 270 2.89 18.82 0.32
CA VAL A 270 4.33 18.89 0.09
C VAL A 270 4.69 20.29 -0.35
N PHE A 271 5.76 20.85 0.19
CA PHE A 271 6.15 22.22 -0.11
C PHE A 271 7.10 22.29 -1.29
N PHE A 272 6.70 23.03 -2.31
CA PHE A 272 7.53 23.40 -3.46
C PHE A 272 7.98 24.85 -3.33
N PRO A 273 9.28 25.18 -3.42
CA PRO A 273 9.81 26.55 -3.32
C PRO A 273 9.16 27.56 -4.27
N ASP A 274 8.75 27.14 -5.45
CA ASP A 274 8.14 27.97 -6.49
C ASP A 274 6.60 27.98 -6.49
N LEU A 275 5.95 27.00 -5.86
CA LEU A 275 4.51 26.84 -5.88
C LEU A 275 3.84 26.91 -4.49
N GLY A 276 4.63 26.81 -3.41
CA GLY A 276 4.10 26.67 -2.04
C GLY A 276 3.64 25.26 -1.71
N TRP A 277 2.65 25.13 -0.84
CA TRP A 277 2.09 23.84 -0.39
C TRP A 277 1.17 23.24 -1.45
N ILE A 278 1.52 22.06 -1.93
CA ILE A 278 0.76 21.33 -2.94
C ILE A 278 0.13 20.09 -2.29
N PRO A 279 -1.20 19.91 -2.39
CA PRO A 279 -1.87 18.77 -1.80
C PRO A 279 -1.61 17.49 -2.59
N TYR A 280 -1.47 16.38 -1.86
CA TYR A 280 -1.29 15.04 -2.41
C TYR A 280 -2.10 14.02 -1.63
N ASP A 281 -2.83 13.18 -2.34
CA ASP A 281 -3.43 11.99 -1.76
C ASP A 281 -2.53 10.78 -2.04
N PRO A 282 -1.92 10.16 -1.01
CA PRO A 282 -1.07 8.98 -1.21
C PRO A 282 -1.85 7.74 -1.66
N ILE A 283 -3.19 7.79 -1.60
CA ILE A 283 -4.06 6.73 -2.10
C ILE A 283 -4.20 6.90 -3.61
N GLY A 284 -3.82 5.87 -4.36
CA GLY A 284 -3.85 5.90 -5.82
C GLY A 284 -2.87 6.88 -6.45
N ALA A 285 -1.85 7.34 -5.71
CA ALA A 285 -0.82 8.28 -6.18
C ALA A 285 -1.37 9.58 -6.81
N HIS A 286 -2.34 10.19 -6.16
CA HIS A 286 -3.00 11.40 -6.66
C HIS A 286 -2.19 12.66 -6.35
N PHE A 287 -1.94 13.47 -7.37
CA PHE A 287 -1.29 14.77 -7.27
C PHE A 287 -2.35 15.88 -7.14
N GLY A 288 -2.86 16.06 -5.97
CA GLY A 288 -3.89 17.04 -5.68
C GLY A 288 -5.00 16.45 -4.84
N THR A 289 -5.87 17.30 -4.35
CA THR A 289 -7.11 16.88 -3.71
C THR A 289 -8.30 17.51 -4.41
N VAL A 290 -9.42 16.82 -4.37
CA VAL A 290 -10.67 17.28 -4.98
C VAL A 290 -11.37 18.34 -4.14
N SER A 291 -12.39 18.98 -4.70
CA SER A 291 -13.24 19.95 -4.00
C SER A 291 -14.17 19.33 -2.94
N HIS A 292 -14.14 18.01 -2.76
CA HIS A 292 -15.01 17.27 -1.83
C HIS A 292 -14.35 16.98 -0.47
N VAL A 293 -13.34 17.77 -0.09
CA VAL A 293 -12.69 17.69 1.21
C VAL A 293 -12.62 19.05 1.89
N VAL A 294 -12.85 19.09 3.19
CA VAL A 294 -12.69 20.29 4.03
C VAL A 294 -11.52 20.07 4.97
N LYS A 295 -10.51 20.92 4.89
CA LYS A 295 -9.34 20.91 5.75
C LYS A 295 -9.62 21.53 7.10
N PHE A 296 -9.18 20.86 8.15
CA PHE A 296 -9.29 21.31 9.53
C PHE A 296 -7.95 21.75 10.10
N SER A 297 -6.94 20.90 9.95
CA SER A 297 -5.64 21.09 10.61
C SER A 297 -4.51 20.44 9.83
N VAL A 298 -3.30 20.80 10.20
CA VAL A 298 -2.04 20.23 9.67
C VAL A 298 -1.11 19.90 10.82
N GLY A 299 -0.24 18.91 10.60
CA GLY A 299 0.78 18.55 11.58
C GLY A 299 1.95 17.79 10.95
N PRO A 300 3.01 17.53 11.71
CA PRO A 300 4.14 16.73 11.23
C PRO A 300 3.77 15.25 11.03
N ASP A 301 2.72 14.77 11.66
CA ASP A 301 2.14 13.44 11.47
C ASP A 301 0.63 13.46 11.72
N SER A 302 -0.03 12.31 11.60
CA SER A 302 -1.47 12.20 11.71
C SER A 302 -2.02 12.50 13.11
N ASP A 303 -1.27 12.21 14.18
CA ASP A 303 -1.74 12.48 15.54
C ASP A 303 -1.67 13.97 15.87
N TYR A 304 -0.62 14.67 15.46
CA TYR A 304 -0.54 16.12 15.60
C TYR A 304 -1.63 16.85 14.80
N ALA A 305 -2.01 16.29 13.66
CA ALA A 305 -3.08 16.86 12.84
C ALA A 305 -4.49 16.53 13.33
N SER A 306 -4.69 15.45 14.09
CA SER A 306 -6.01 14.95 14.48
C SER A 306 -6.60 15.65 15.70
N ASP A 307 -7.91 15.57 15.82
CA ASP A 307 -8.60 15.79 17.09
C ASP A 307 -8.13 14.76 18.14
N HIS A 308 -8.07 15.19 19.39
CA HIS A 308 -7.57 14.37 20.48
C HIS A 308 -8.48 14.43 21.71
N TRP A 309 -8.72 13.29 22.34
CA TRP A 309 -9.44 13.24 23.61
C TRP A 309 -8.72 12.35 24.63
N GLU A 310 -8.83 12.71 25.87
CA GLU A 310 -8.24 12.02 27.00
C GLU A 310 -9.25 11.86 28.12
N ILE A 311 -9.17 10.76 28.84
CA ILE A 311 -9.92 10.51 30.07
C ILE A 311 -8.97 10.17 31.20
N GLU A 312 -9.28 10.65 32.40
CA GLU A 312 -8.47 10.33 33.56
C GLU A 312 -8.87 8.98 34.19
N VAL A 313 -10.16 8.68 34.19
CA VAL A 313 -10.70 7.44 34.79
C VAL A 313 -11.81 6.85 33.92
N GLY A 314 -11.74 5.54 33.69
CA GLY A 314 -12.76 4.77 32.99
C GLY A 314 -12.47 4.59 31.49
N ASP A 315 -13.52 4.29 30.73
CA ASP A 315 -13.49 4.07 29.29
C ASP A 315 -14.63 4.79 28.59
N VAL A 316 -14.38 5.23 27.37
CA VAL A 316 -15.43 5.80 26.49
C VAL A 316 -15.41 5.11 25.14
N ILE A 317 -16.59 5.04 24.52
CA ILE A 317 -16.77 4.69 23.12
C ILE A 317 -17.10 5.97 22.38
N GLU A 318 -16.29 6.31 21.40
CA GLU A 318 -16.54 7.42 20.50
C GLU A 318 -17.40 6.96 19.32
N PHE A 319 -18.41 7.75 19.01
CA PHE A 319 -19.25 7.64 17.82
C PHE A 319 -19.16 8.94 17.04
N LYS A 320 -18.96 8.83 15.72
CA LYS A 320 -18.88 9.97 14.80
C LYS A 320 -19.98 9.87 13.76
N GLU A 321 -20.61 10.99 13.43
CA GLU A 321 -21.59 11.09 12.37
C GLU A 321 -21.33 12.36 11.56
N PHE A 322 -21.29 12.22 10.25
CA PHE A 322 -21.06 13.31 9.31
C PHE A 322 -22.22 13.37 8.32
N ILE A 323 -22.90 14.51 8.29
CA ILE A 323 -24.02 14.78 7.37
C ILE A 323 -23.66 16.02 6.55
N PHE A 324 -23.86 15.92 5.24
CA PHE A 324 -23.53 16.97 4.30
C PHE A 324 -24.74 17.32 3.44
N ASP A 325 -24.98 18.63 3.29
CA ASP A 325 -25.94 19.22 2.36
C ASP A 325 -25.15 19.95 1.27
N ILE A 326 -24.97 19.28 0.12
CA ILE A 326 -24.22 19.81 -1.03
C ILE A 326 -25.16 20.77 -1.77
N ARG A 327 -24.78 22.05 -1.84
CA ARG A 327 -25.59 23.14 -2.42
C ARG A 327 -25.27 23.40 -3.88
N SER A 328 -24.01 23.28 -4.23
CA SER A 328 -23.55 23.36 -5.60
C SER A 328 -22.28 22.55 -5.76
N ASP A 329 -22.12 22.02 -6.94
CA ASP A 329 -20.95 21.29 -7.36
C ASP A 329 -20.73 21.53 -8.84
N SER A 330 -19.52 21.87 -9.20
CA SER A 330 -19.13 22.08 -10.60
C SER A 330 -17.78 21.44 -10.87
N THR A 331 -17.71 20.72 -11.95
CA THR A 331 -16.53 19.99 -12.40
C THR A 331 -16.24 20.35 -13.83
N ASN A 332 -15.06 20.91 -14.08
CA ASN A 332 -14.56 21.26 -15.41
C ASN A 332 -13.20 20.60 -15.59
N LEU A 333 -13.23 19.32 -15.99
CA LEU A 333 -12.04 18.48 -16.09
C LEU A 333 -11.78 18.11 -17.54
N GLU A 334 -10.54 18.27 -17.96
CA GLU A 334 -10.00 17.75 -19.21
C GLU A 334 -9.33 16.40 -18.94
N VAL A 335 -9.70 15.39 -19.73
CA VAL A 335 -9.16 14.04 -19.60
C VAL A 335 -8.13 13.82 -20.70
N GLN A 336 -6.96 13.33 -20.31
CA GLN A 336 -5.94 12.88 -21.24
C GLN A 336 -5.64 11.41 -20.96
N GLY A 337 -5.93 10.54 -21.92
CA GLY A 337 -5.61 9.12 -21.87
C GLY A 337 -4.15 8.87 -22.22
N PHE A 338 -3.50 7.99 -21.46
CA PHE A 338 -2.18 7.46 -21.77
C PHE A 338 -2.22 5.94 -21.77
N ASP A 339 -1.63 5.37 -22.81
CA ASP A 339 -1.40 3.94 -22.90
C ASP A 339 -0.24 3.55 -21.97
N THR A 340 -0.52 2.91 -20.85
CA THR A 340 0.52 2.40 -19.96
C THR A 340 0.21 1.00 -19.45
N ARG A 341 1.20 0.32 -18.87
CA ARG A 341 1.20 -1.11 -18.55
C ARG A 341 0.47 -1.49 -17.26
N ASN A 342 -0.15 -0.58 -16.55
CA ASN A 342 -0.83 -0.87 -15.28
C ASN A 342 -2.30 -0.46 -15.32
N ALA A 343 -3.15 -1.32 -14.78
CA ALA A 343 -4.59 -1.26 -14.81
C ALA A 343 -5.21 0.08 -14.39
N ASN A 344 -6.27 0.45 -15.06
CA ASN A 344 -7.29 1.47 -14.77
C ASN A 344 -6.99 2.39 -13.59
N ARG A 345 -6.10 3.36 -13.81
CA ARG A 345 -5.66 4.28 -12.77
C ARG A 345 -6.01 5.70 -13.19
N ILE A 346 -6.72 6.41 -12.33
CA ILE A 346 -7.03 7.82 -12.51
C ILE A 346 -6.02 8.64 -11.72
N ILE A 347 -5.37 9.59 -12.37
CA ILE A 347 -4.41 10.50 -11.73
C ILE A 347 -4.91 11.92 -11.93
N MET A 348 -5.24 12.60 -10.85
CA MET A 348 -5.51 14.03 -10.85
C MET A 348 -4.19 14.76 -10.63
N SER A 349 -3.69 15.46 -11.65
CA SER A 349 -2.39 16.12 -11.57
C SER A 349 -2.43 17.52 -12.18
N PRO A 350 -1.94 18.53 -11.46
CA PRO A 350 -1.76 19.86 -12.01
C PRO A 350 -0.47 19.98 -12.86
N PHE A 351 0.45 19.01 -12.83
CA PHE A 351 1.75 19.12 -13.48
C PHE A 351 1.69 18.79 -14.98
N ILE A 352 2.40 19.62 -15.77
CA ILE A 352 2.39 19.56 -17.25
C ILE A 352 3.04 18.29 -17.78
N GLU A 353 4.15 17.86 -17.18
CA GLU A 353 4.81 16.64 -17.61
C GLU A 353 3.98 15.45 -17.13
N GLY A 354 3.24 14.94 -18.08
CA GLY A 354 2.44 13.75 -17.90
C GLY A 354 3.30 12.63 -17.32
N PHE A 355 2.68 11.84 -16.49
CA PHE A 355 3.25 10.68 -15.87
C PHE A 355 3.87 9.77 -16.92
N THR A 356 5.16 9.91 -17.14
CA THR A 356 5.94 8.85 -17.75
C THR A 356 6.25 7.87 -16.61
N VAL A 357 5.45 6.83 -16.48
CA VAL A 357 5.83 5.70 -15.65
C VAL A 357 7.10 5.15 -16.28
N TYR A 358 8.23 5.43 -15.67
CA TYR A 358 9.47 4.75 -16.01
C TYR A 358 9.35 3.31 -15.52
N THR A 359 8.68 2.48 -16.28
CA THR A 359 8.99 1.07 -16.24
C THR A 359 10.37 0.96 -16.89
N LYS A 360 11.40 0.91 -16.09
CA LYS A 360 12.66 0.36 -16.52
C LYS A 360 12.34 -1.09 -16.86
N GLU A 361 12.10 -1.35 -18.16
CA GLU A 361 12.14 -2.73 -18.62
C GLU A 361 13.52 -3.25 -18.26
N PRO A 362 13.65 -4.29 -17.46
CA PRO A 362 14.88 -5.03 -17.46
C PRO A 362 15.04 -5.55 -18.89
N GLU A 363 16.14 -5.28 -19.57
CA GLU A 363 16.58 -6.09 -20.70
C GLU A 363 16.69 -7.52 -20.16
N LEU A 364 15.64 -8.29 -20.39
CA LEU A 364 15.62 -9.70 -20.12
C LEU A 364 16.38 -10.36 -21.25
N ASP A 365 17.56 -10.85 -20.92
CA ASP A 365 18.17 -11.94 -21.68
C ASP A 365 17.22 -13.15 -21.54
N VAL A 366 16.35 -13.30 -22.53
CA VAL A 366 15.30 -14.33 -22.55
C VAL A 366 15.95 -15.61 -23.02
N GLY A 367 16.55 -16.33 -22.08
CA GLY A 367 16.65 -17.77 -22.24
C GLY A 367 15.20 -18.32 -22.24
N GLU A 368 14.86 -19.02 -23.31
CA GLU A 368 13.54 -19.58 -23.58
C GLU A 368 12.92 -20.24 -22.31
N SER A 369 11.93 -19.61 -21.71
CA SER A 369 11.04 -20.23 -20.74
C SER A 369 9.61 -19.96 -21.19
N GLU A 370 8.86 -21.01 -21.45
CA GLU A 370 7.45 -20.97 -21.79
C GLU A 370 6.70 -20.09 -20.78
N GLU A 371 6.16 -18.99 -21.26
CA GLU A 371 5.23 -18.12 -20.51
C GLU A 371 3.91 -18.88 -20.41
N ILE A 372 3.56 -19.30 -19.20
CA ILE A 372 2.21 -19.76 -18.91
C ILE A 372 1.50 -18.63 -18.20
N ASP A 373 0.56 -18.00 -18.86
CA ASP A 373 -0.52 -17.25 -18.20
C ASP A 373 -1.36 -18.27 -17.42
N ALA A 374 -0.92 -18.53 -16.19
CA ALA A 374 -1.70 -19.34 -15.29
C ALA A 374 -2.83 -18.47 -14.70
N VAL A 375 -3.95 -18.41 -15.39
CA VAL A 375 -5.23 -18.37 -14.73
C VAL A 375 -5.29 -19.66 -13.90
N VAL A 376 -5.15 -19.53 -12.59
CA VAL A 376 -5.33 -20.65 -11.67
C VAL A 376 -6.83 -20.95 -11.64
N GLU A 377 -7.31 -21.71 -12.61
CA GLU A 377 -8.47 -22.56 -12.36
C GLU A 377 -8.03 -23.56 -11.29
N SER A 378 -8.60 -23.45 -10.11
CA SER A 378 -8.45 -24.45 -9.06
C SER A 378 -8.79 -25.79 -9.66
N ALA A 379 -7.83 -26.69 -9.73
CA ALA A 379 -8.10 -28.08 -10.03
C ALA A 379 -8.98 -28.62 -8.88
N GLU A 380 -10.20 -28.95 -9.19
CA GLU A 380 -11.23 -29.35 -8.20
C GLU A 380 -10.93 -30.69 -7.48
N ASP A 381 -9.80 -31.35 -7.78
CA ASP A 381 -9.46 -32.68 -7.25
C ASP A 381 -8.14 -32.78 -6.47
N ASP A 382 -7.41 -31.68 -6.28
CA ASP A 382 -6.12 -31.70 -5.57
C ASP A 382 -6.32 -31.51 -4.06
N GLY A 383 -6.21 -32.60 -3.30
CA GLY A 383 -6.30 -32.57 -1.84
C GLY A 383 -5.06 -31.95 -1.18
N MET A 384 -5.26 -31.23 -0.07
CA MET A 384 -4.16 -30.79 0.77
C MET A 384 -3.53 -31.98 1.49
N ILE A 385 -2.21 -32.17 1.32
CA ILE A 385 -1.48 -33.34 1.83
C ILE A 385 -0.84 -33.05 3.18
N VAL A 386 -0.09 -31.95 3.28
CA VAL A 386 0.64 -31.56 4.49
C VAL A 386 0.62 -30.04 4.61
N GLN A 387 0.46 -29.52 5.84
CA GLN A 387 0.51 -28.08 6.08
C GLN A 387 1.13 -27.72 7.44
N ASN A 388 1.74 -26.54 7.48
CA ASN A 388 1.86 -25.68 8.65
C ASN A 388 1.14 -24.37 8.33
N SER A 389 -0.08 -24.19 8.77
CA SER A 389 -0.90 -23.02 8.46
C SER A 389 -1.15 -22.10 9.66
N ASP A 390 -0.51 -22.37 10.80
CA ASP A 390 -0.66 -21.52 11.99
C ASP A 390 0.10 -20.20 11.82
N ILE A 391 -0.64 -19.16 11.45
CA ILE A 391 -0.16 -17.78 11.38
C ILE A 391 -0.55 -16.94 12.61
N SER A 392 -1.16 -17.55 13.63
CA SER A 392 -1.66 -16.85 14.83
C SER A 392 -0.54 -16.25 15.68
N ARG A 393 0.67 -16.84 15.61
CA ARG A 393 1.89 -16.36 16.26
C ARG A 393 2.97 -16.05 15.24
N ARG A 394 2.60 -15.23 14.29
CA ARG A 394 3.42 -14.89 13.14
C ARG A 394 4.80 -14.34 13.50
N LEU A 395 5.81 -14.92 12.88
CA LEU A 395 7.17 -14.41 12.80
C LEU A 395 7.49 -14.15 11.32
N ASP A 396 8.13 -13.03 11.02
CA ASP A 396 8.57 -12.69 9.67
C ASP A 396 10.04 -13.07 9.49
N VAL A 397 10.31 -14.00 8.59
CA VAL A 397 11.67 -14.47 8.30
C VAL A 397 12.16 -13.89 6.99
N VAL A 398 13.19 -13.07 7.03
CA VAL A 398 13.73 -12.37 5.86
C VAL A 398 14.54 -13.33 4.97
N ALA A 399 14.00 -13.67 3.81
CA ALA A 399 14.67 -14.49 2.80
C ALA A 399 15.28 -13.61 1.69
N THR A 400 16.52 -13.92 1.32
CA THR A 400 17.27 -13.21 0.26
C THR A 400 18.04 -14.22 -0.60
N GLN A 401 18.62 -13.77 -1.71
CA GLN A 401 19.56 -14.62 -2.45
C GLN A 401 20.74 -15.15 -1.62
N LYS A 402 21.16 -14.35 -0.62
CA LYS A 402 22.32 -14.68 0.22
C LYS A 402 21.94 -15.55 1.41
N ARG A 403 20.73 -15.42 1.93
CA ARG A 403 20.24 -16.23 3.05
C ARG A 403 19.01 -17.03 2.62
N VAL A 404 19.17 -18.34 2.54
CA VAL A 404 18.15 -19.28 2.09
C VAL A 404 17.70 -20.14 3.26
N TYR A 405 16.39 -20.22 3.46
CA TYR A 405 15.77 -21.05 4.47
C TYR A 405 15.20 -22.33 3.85
N ALA A 406 15.14 -23.37 4.66
CA ALA A 406 14.55 -24.65 4.30
C ALA A 406 13.61 -25.13 5.42
N GLN A 407 12.43 -25.60 5.04
CA GLN A 407 11.47 -26.24 5.92
C GLN A 407 11.30 -27.69 5.55
N ARG A 408 11.38 -28.58 6.54
CA ARG A 408 11.13 -30.02 6.38
C ARG A 408 9.64 -30.29 6.45
N PHE A 409 9.20 -31.25 5.65
CA PHE A 409 7.87 -31.86 5.75
C PHE A 409 7.97 -33.36 5.54
N THR A 410 7.03 -34.12 6.08
CA THR A 410 7.01 -35.58 6.00
C THR A 410 5.77 -36.03 5.25
N VAL A 411 5.94 -37.03 4.42
CA VAL A 411 4.92 -37.67 3.59
C VAL A 411 4.74 -39.11 4.08
N ASP A 412 3.52 -39.45 4.50
CA ASP A 412 3.20 -40.75 5.02
C ASP A 412 2.80 -41.76 3.93
N GLU A 413 2.34 -41.27 2.78
CA GLU A 413 1.91 -42.08 1.64
C GLU A 413 2.35 -41.39 0.33
N PRO A 414 2.71 -42.17 -0.70
CA PRO A 414 3.09 -41.59 -2.00
C PRO A 414 1.97 -40.72 -2.60
N PHE A 415 2.36 -39.60 -3.20
CA PHE A 415 1.44 -38.70 -3.92
C PHE A 415 2.19 -37.95 -5.02
N THR A 416 1.45 -37.51 -6.03
CA THR A 416 2.00 -36.61 -7.08
C THR A 416 1.77 -35.17 -6.64
N LEU A 417 2.86 -34.42 -6.41
CA LEU A 417 2.82 -33.02 -6.01
C LEU A 417 2.37 -32.16 -7.19
N THR A 418 1.38 -31.31 -6.98
CA THR A 418 0.84 -30.41 -8.00
C THR A 418 1.19 -28.96 -7.73
N GLN A 419 1.18 -28.53 -6.47
CA GLN A 419 1.56 -27.19 -6.07
C GLN A 419 2.01 -27.10 -4.61
N ILE A 420 2.77 -26.09 -4.31
CA ILE A 420 3.13 -25.69 -2.95
C ILE A 420 2.68 -24.25 -2.75
N GLN A 421 2.06 -23.96 -1.61
CA GLN A 421 1.70 -22.60 -1.23
C GLN A 421 2.51 -22.19 -0.01
N ILE A 422 3.03 -20.97 -0.04
CA ILE A 422 3.69 -20.34 1.10
C ILE A 422 3.23 -18.89 1.24
N PRO A 423 3.05 -18.39 2.46
CA PRO A 423 2.68 -17.01 2.68
C PRO A 423 3.94 -16.13 2.62
N LEU A 424 3.98 -15.22 1.66
CA LEU A 424 5.09 -14.31 1.42
C LEU A 424 4.66 -12.86 1.39
N ILE A 425 5.54 -12.00 1.89
CA ILE A 425 5.50 -10.57 1.67
C ILE A 425 6.76 -10.15 0.94
N LYS A 426 6.61 -9.46 -0.18
CA LYS A 426 7.73 -8.83 -0.86
C LYS A 426 8.17 -7.60 -0.09
N PHE A 427 9.44 -7.48 0.21
CA PHE A 427 10.02 -6.36 0.94
C PHE A 427 10.75 -5.36 0.04
N ALA A 428 11.51 -5.82 -0.93
CA ALA A 428 12.27 -4.94 -1.84
C ALA A 428 12.59 -5.64 -3.17
N ASP A 429 12.85 -4.83 -4.17
CA ASP A 429 13.45 -5.10 -5.47
C ASP A 429 12.72 -6.08 -6.41
N GLU A 430 13.24 -6.22 -7.62
CA GLU A 430 12.65 -7.05 -8.67
C GLU A 430 13.45 -8.33 -8.91
N GLY A 431 12.78 -9.35 -9.40
CA GLY A 431 13.37 -10.64 -9.72
C GLY A 431 12.33 -11.73 -9.89
N ARG A 432 12.77 -12.97 -9.97
CA ARG A 432 11.91 -14.15 -9.99
C ARG A 432 12.06 -14.92 -8.70
N ILE A 433 10.99 -15.59 -8.27
CA ILE A 433 10.99 -16.50 -7.12
C ILE A 433 10.47 -17.86 -7.53
N TRP A 434 10.99 -18.90 -6.93
CA TRP A 434 10.54 -20.27 -7.11
C TRP A 434 10.84 -21.08 -5.85
N LEU A 435 10.20 -22.23 -5.73
CA LEU A 435 10.54 -23.21 -4.70
C LEU A 435 11.37 -24.33 -5.27
N GLU A 436 12.30 -24.84 -4.47
CA GLU A 436 13.04 -26.06 -4.75
C GLU A 436 12.70 -27.11 -3.70
N VAL A 437 12.42 -28.33 -4.14
CA VAL A 437 12.18 -29.48 -3.27
C VAL A 437 13.44 -30.35 -3.25
N TYR A 438 13.86 -30.71 -2.03
CA TYR A 438 15.08 -31.49 -1.81
C TYR A 438 14.78 -32.80 -1.12
N THR A 439 15.66 -33.80 -1.33
CA THR A 439 15.71 -35.00 -0.51
C THR A 439 16.10 -34.68 0.93
N ASP A 440 15.73 -35.52 1.88
CA ASP A 440 16.28 -35.47 3.23
C ASP A 440 17.55 -36.35 3.30
N GLU A 441 18.66 -35.75 3.71
CA GLU A 441 19.93 -36.44 3.96
C GLU A 441 20.35 -36.19 5.42
N ASP A 442 20.14 -37.16 6.28
CA ASP A 442 20.43 -37.09 7.72
C ASP A 442 19.82 -35.88 8.42
N GLY A 443 18.56 -35.56 8.12
CA GLY A 443 17.85 -34.41 8.70
C GLY A 443 18.33 -33.05 8.15
N LYS A 444 18.82 -33.01 6.93
CA LYS A 444 19.24 -31.79 6.20
C LYS A 444 18.79 -31.85 4.74
N PRO A 445 18.59 -30.69 4.09
CA PRO A 445 18.40 -30.65 2.65
C PRO A 445 19.57 -31.28 1.91
N GLY A 446 19.32 -32.33 1.15
CA GLY A 446 20.27 -33.05 0.31
C GLY A 446 20.27 -32.53 -1.13
N SER A 447 19.94 -33.43 -2.07
CA SER A 447 19.90 -33.12 -3.50
C SER A 447 18.56 -32.50 -3.92
N VAL A 448 18.59 -31.56 -4.87
CA VAL A 448 17.38 -30.99 -5.47
C VAL A 448 16.67 -32.06 -6.30
N LEU A 449 15.42 -32.36 -5.98
CA LEU A 449 14.57 -33.25 -6.76
C LEU A 449 13.98 -32.52 -7.97
N PHE A 450 13.34 -31.37 -7.73
CA PHE A 450 12.75 -30.54 -8.77
C PHE A 450 12.52 -29.10 -8.30
N LYS A 451 12.12 -28.25 -9.24
CA LYS A 451 11.78 -26.85 -9.01
C LYS A 451 10.36 -26.57 -9.48
N THR A 452 9.67 -25.70 -8.78
CA THR A 452 8.39 -25.16 -9.22
C THR A 452 8.58 -24.16 -10.36
N TYR A 453 7.49 -23.79 -11.02
CA TYR A 453 7.52 -22.63 -11.91
C TYR A 453 7.97 -21.38 -11.15
N SER A 454 8.72 -20.53 -11.83
CA SER A 454 9.13 -19.26 -11.27
C SER A 454 8.03 -18.20 -11.44
N ILE A 455 7.81 -17.45 -10.38
CA ILE A 455 6.87 -16.32 -10.37
C ILE A 455 7.67 -15.02 -10.46
N HIS A 456 7.25 -14.10 -11.30
CA HIS A 456 7.86 -12.78 -11.36
C HIS A 456 7.48 -11.96 -10.11
N SER A 457 8.45 -11.36 -9.43
CA SER A 457 8.24 -10.72 -8.14
C SER A 457 7.23 -9.56 -8.11
N PRO A 458 7.01 -8.78 -9.18
CA PRO A 458 5.89 -7.83 -9.23
C PRO A 458 4.51 -8.46 -9.04
N ARG A 459 4.32 -9.73 -9.40
CA ARG A 459 3.05 -10.47 -9.16
C ARG A 459 2.84 -10.86 -7.69
N VAL A 460 3.89 -10.89 -6.87
CA VAL A 460 3.81 -11.17 -5.42
C VAL A 460 3.27 -9.99 -4.62
N ARG A 461 3.31 -8.82 -5.20
CA ARG A 461 3.01 -7.52 -4.64
C ARG A 461 1.61 -7.36 -4.06
N PHE A 462 0.63 -8.08 -4.59
CA PHE A 462 -0.79 -7.92 -4.29
C PHE A 462 -1.41 -9.03 -3.44
N MET A 463 -0.62 -9.94 -2.92
CA MET A 463 -1.15 -11.06 -2.14
C MET A 463 -1.37 -10.75 -0.67
N MET A 464 -1.68 -9.50 -0.35
CA MET A 464 -1.85 -9.02 1.01
C MET A 464 -3.30 -8.73 1.40
N THR A 465 -4.24 -9.15 0.59
CA THR A 465 -5.63 -9.27 1.01
C THR A 465 -5.76 -10.45 1.99
N ASP A 466 -6.91 -10.79 2.45
CA ASP A 466 -7.19 -11.82 3.46
C ASP A 466 -6.51 -13.20 3.26
N ASN A 467 -5.81 -13.40 2.13
CA ASN A 467 -5.07 -14.61 1.82
C ASN A 467 -3.60 -14.31 1.43
N PRO A 468 -2.61 -14.42 2.35
CA PRO A 468 -1.20 -14.19 2.06
C PRO A 468 -0.52 -15.33 1.28
N TRP A 469 -1.25 -16.37 0.94
CA TRP A 469 -0.74 -17.58 0.33
C TRP A 469 -0.45 -17.40 -1.15
N LEU A 470 0.82 -17.60 -1.53
CA LEU A 470 1.27 -17.59 -2.90
C LEU A 470 1.44 -19.02 -3.41
N SER A 471 0.79 -19.33 -4.51
CA SER A 471 0.81 -20.66 -5.12
C SER A 471 1.98 -20.82 -6.09
N PHE A 472 2.74 -21.90 -5.91
CA PHE A 472 3.87 -22.31 -6.77
C PHE A 472 3.53 -23.65 -7.43
N PRO A 473 2.96 -23.64 -8.64
CA PRO A 473 2.62 -24.88 -9.34
C PRO A 473 3.86 -25.62 -9.81
N VAL A 474 3.76 -26.96 -9.86
CA VAL A 474 4.78 -27.84 -10.42
C VAL A 474 4.48 -28.10 -11.88
N GLY A 475 5.52 -28.13 -12.73
CA GLY A 475 5.35 -28.32 -14.17
C GLY A 475 4.79 -29.70 -14.51
N ARG A 476 3.82 -29.79 -15.41
CA ARG A 476 3.21 -31.05 -15.87
C ARG A 476 4.20 -32.06 -16.44
N LYS A 477 5.36 -31.64 -16.88
CA LYS A 477 6.43 -32.51 -17.41
C LYS A 477 7.43 -32.92 -16.32
N THR A 478 7.27 -32.41 -15.11
CA THR A 478 8.17 -32.70 -13.99
C THR A 478 7.69 -33.97 -13.33
N ASP A 479 8.60 -34.93 -13.13
CA ASP A 479 8.33 -36.07 -12.28
C ASP A 479 8.27 -35.59 -10.83
N SER A 480 7.06 -35.37 -10.37
CA SER A 480 6.75 -34.82 -9.04
C SER A 480 6.14 -35.84 -8.08
N LEU A 481 6.30 -37.13 -8.38
CA LEU A 481 5.93 -38.21 -7.48
C LEU A 481 6.86 -38.19 -6.26
N LEU A 482 6.31 -37.99 -5.08
CA LEU A 482 6.98 -38.10 -3.80
C LEU A 482 6.55 -39.38 -3.10
N GLY A 483 7.50 -40.25 -2.76
CA GLY A 483 7.26 -41.45 -1.97
C GLY A 483 7.07 -41.13 -0.48
N GLU A 484 6.80 -42.17 0.32
CA GLU A 484 6.87 -42.07 1.79
C GLU A 484 8.27 -41.60 2.22
N GLY A 485 8.35 -40.59 3.07
CA GLY A 485 9.62 -40.05 3.56
C GLY A 485 9.58 -38.58 3.91
N SER A 486 10.76 -38.02 4.16
CA SER A 486 10.93 -36.61 4.48
C SER A 486 11.58 -35.85 3.34
N TYR A 487 11.14 -34.61 3.17
CA TYR A 487 11.56 -33.69 2.11
C TYR A 487 11.75 -32.28 2.66
N TRP A 488 12.41 -31.43 1.90
CA TRP A 488 12.64 -30.03 2.28
C TRP A 488 12.16 -29.09 1.18
N ILE A 489 11.51 -28.01 1.58
CA ILE A 489 11.12 -26.90 0.71
C ILE A 489 12.07 -25.72 0.97
N THR A 490 12.59 -25.11 -0.08
CA THR A 490 13.38 -23.87 0.00
C THR A 490 12.81 -22.81 -0.91
N LEU A 491 12.75 -21.56 -0.44
CA LEU A 491 12.46 -20.40 -1.27
C LEU A 491 13.75 -19.88 -1.90
N ARG A 492 13.74 -19.75 -3.22
CA ARG A 492 14.83 -19.22 -4.03
C ARG A 492 14.38 -17.96 -4.75
N SER A 493 15.31 -17.05 -4.97
CA SER A 493 15.05 -15.82 -5.72
C SER A 493 16.23 -15.49 -6.65
N SER A 494 15.93 -14.77 -7.73
CA SER A 494 16.91 -14.09 -8.57
C SER A 494 16.85 -12.58 -8.35
N GLY A 495 17.84 -11.84 -8.81
CA GLY A 495 17.93 -10.39 -8.61
C GLY A 495 18.24 -10.04 -7.16
N SER A 496 17.88 -8.84 -6.75
CA SER A 496 18.10 -8.32 -5.39
C SER A 496 16.86 -8.45 -4.49
N THR A 497 15.91 -9.30 -4.86
CA THR A 497 14.63 -9.46 -4.15
C THR A 497 14.79 -9.90 -2.70
N ILE A 498 14.03 -9.24 -1.82
CA ILE A 498 13.93 -9.55 -0.39
C ILE A 498 12.48 -9.90 -0.09
N PHE A 499 12.26 -11.03 0.56
CA PHE A 499 10.93 -11.49 0.97
C PHE A 499 10.91 -11.79 2.45
N ASN A 500 9.75 -11.59 3.06
CA ASN A 500 9.45 -12.17 4.36
C ASN A 500 8.62 -13.43 4.13
N TRP A 501 9.16 -14.57 4.53
CA TRP A 501 8.42 -15.81 4.63
C TRP A 501 7.84 -15.93 6.05
N TYR A 502 6.56 -16.21 6.16
CA TYR A 502 5.93 -16.34 7.47
C TYR A 502 6.38 -17.61 8.17
N ALA A 503 6.52 -17.50 9.48
CA ALA A 503 6.86 -18.61 10.34
C ALA A 503 6.00 -18.57 11.62
N SER A 504 5.79 -19.74 12.22
CA SER A 504 5.18 -19.91 13.54
C SER A 504 6.25 -19.90 14.61
N CYS A 505 6.05 -19.17 15.71
CA CYS A 505 6.98 -19.22 16.85
C CYS A 505 7.02 -20.59 17.50
N GLY A 506 8.22 -21.13 17.68
CA GLY A 506 8.48 -22.46 18.26
C GLY A 506 8.34 -23.58 17.22
N ASN A 507 8.71 -24.78 17.60
CA ASN A 507 8.54 -25.96 16.76
C ASN A 507 7.10 -26.48 16.94
N VAL A 508 6.23 -26.15 16.01
CA VAL A 508 4.79 -26.45 16.05
C VAL A 508 4.50 -27.77 15.32
N ILE A 509 5.33 -28.10 14.33
CA ILE A 509 5.16 -29.29 13.48
C ILE A 509 6.49 -30.03 13.38
N GLY A 510 6.46 -31.34 13.58
CA GLY A 510 7.63 -32.19 13.38
C GLY A 510 8.69 -32.08 14.48
N PRO A 511 9.90 -32.57 14.23
CA PRO A 511 11.00 -32.55 15.17
C PRO A 511 11.65 -31.17 15.27
N ALA A 512 12.23 -30.86 16.41
CA ALA A 512 12.82 -29.56 16.78
C ALA A 512 13.98 -29.05 15.89
N ASN A 513 14.28 -29.72 14.77
CA ASN A 513 15.39 -29.36 13.86
C ASN A 513 14.97 -29.39 12.38
N ASP A 514 13.70 -29.16 12.12
CA ASP A 514 13.11 -29.22 10.79
C ASP A 514 13.07 -27.87 10.04
N THR A 515 13.57 -26.80 10.63
CA THR A 515 13.83 -25.54 9.93
C THR A 515 15.32 -25.22 9.98
N ARG A 516 15.90 -24.95 8.82
CA ARG A 516 17.33 -24.65 8.66
C ARG A 516 17.57 -23.46 7.76
N PHE A 517 18.74 -22.84 7.89
CA PHE A 517 19.21 -21.87 6.91
C PHE A 517 20.67 -22.10 6.51
N ARG A 518 21.03 -21.55 5.36
CA ARG A 518 22.41 -21.41 4.90
C ARG A 518 22.64 -20.03 4.29
N ASP A 519 23.84 -19.52 4.44
CA ASP A 519 24.30 -18.32 3.75
C ASP A 519 25.02 -18.72 2.47
N VAL A 520 24.53 -18.26 1.31
CA VAL A 520 25.07 -18.57 -0.02
C VAL A 520 26.20 -17.60 -0.35
N GLY A 521 27.31 -18.11 -0.84
CA GLY A 521 28.48 -17.29 -1.23
C GLY A 521 29.57 -17.19 -0.18
N LEU A 522 29.43 -17.80 0.99
CA LEU A 522 30.49 -17.98 1.96
C LEU A 522 31.19 -19.34 1.76
N LYS A 523 32.46 -19.45 2.18
CA LYS A 523 33.29 -20.68 1.99
C LYS A 523 32.71 -21.94 2.67
N ASN A 524 31.69 -21.82 3.51
CA ASN A 524 31.09 -22.96 4.21
C ASN A 524 29.55 -22.83 4.16
N THR A 525 28.95 -23.36 3.10
CA THR A 525 27.51 -23.24 2.78
C THR A 525 26.70 -24.45 3.23
N SER A 526 26.99 -25.01 4.41
CA SER A 526 26.26 -26.18 4.90
C SER A 526 24.95 -25.80 5.61
N TRP A 527 23.94 -26.68 5.53
CA TRP A 527 22.67 -26.57 6.22
C TRP A 527 22.76 -26.91 7.73
N ASN A 528 23.78 -26.39 8.41
CA ASN A 528 24.00 -26.73 9.83
C ASN A 528 23.27 -25.81 10.81
N ASN A 529 22.77 -24.68 10.35
CA ASN A 529 22.08 -23.73 11.22
C ASN A 529 20.62 -24.17 11.40
N ILE A 530 20.28 -24.53 12.64
CA ILE A 530 18.93 -24.92 13.05
C ILE A 530 18.21 -23.70 13.59
N MET A 531 16.93 -23.57 13.28
CA MET A 531 16.04 -22.55 13.80
C MET A 531 15.02 -23.17 14.76
N ASN A 532 14.55 -22.38 15.72
CA ASN A 532 13.52 -22.77 16.69
C ASN A 532 12.14 -22.21 16.34
N PHE A 533 11.83 -22.20 15.04
CA PHE A 533 10.54 -21.82 14.50
C PHE A 533 10.27 -22.65 13.24
N ASP A 534 9.02 -22.80 12.88
CA ASP A 534 8.58 -23.51 11.68
C ASP A 534 8.10 -22.52 10.63
N LEU A 535 8.62 -22.63 9.40
CA LEU A 535 8.13 -21.85 8.28
C LEU A 535 6.74 -22.37 7.87
N THR A 536 5.88 -21.43 7.50
CA THR A 536 4.49 -21.70 7.14
C THR A 536 4.38 -22.13 5.68
N PHE A 537 3.68 -23.24 5.41
CA PHE A 537 3.53 -23.81 4.07
C PHE A 537 2.29 -24.69 3.97
N GLN A 538 1.84 -24.95 2.74
CA GLN A 538 0.82 -25.94 2.38
C GLN A 538 1.28 -26.69 1.13
N VAL A 539 1.12 -28.01 1.12
CA VAL A 539 1.48 -28.90 0.02
C VAL A 539 0.21 -29.57 -0.51
N PHE A 540 0.00 -29.48 -1.81
CA PHE A 540 -1.18 -30.04 -2.50
C PHE A 540 -0.74 -31.05 -3.55
N GLY A 541 -1.55 -32.07 -3.75
CA GLY A 541 -1.28 -33.09 -4.74
C GLY A 541 -2.42 -34.10 -4.87
N SER A 542 -2.26 -34.99 -5.83
CA SER A 542 -3.19 -36.09 -6.05
C SER A 542 -2.57 -37.42 -5.59
N ARG A 543 -3.35 -38.22 -4.91
CA ARG A 543 -3.05 -39.65 -4.62
C ARG A 543 -3.66 -40.47 -5.73
N GLU A 544 -2.89 -41.42 -6.30
CA GLU A 544 -3.46 -42.37 -7.22
C GLU A 544 -4.52 -43.19 -6.43
N ASN A 545 -5.77 -43.10 -6.84
CA ASN A 545 -6.82 -43.97 -6.32
C ASN A 545 -6.50 -45.40 -6.79
N ASN A 546 -6.07 -46.29 -5.89
CA ASN A 546 -5.97 -47.72 -6.11
C ASN A 546 -7.34 -48.35 -6.33
#